data_3c8499f0bd3b450c2cdbc135df01ad01
#
_entry.id   3c8499f0bd3b450c2cdbc135df01ad01
#
_cell.length_a   1.000
_cell.length_b   1.000
_cell.length_c   1.000
_cell.angle_alpha   90.00
_cell.angle_beta   90.00
_cell.angle_gamma   90.00
#
_symmetry.space_group_name_H-M   'P 1'
#
loop_
_entity.id
_entity.type
_entity.pdbx_description
1 polymer ?
#
loop_
_entity_poly.entity_id
_entity_poly.type
_entity_poly.pdbx_seq_one_letter_code
_entity_poly.pdbx_strand_id
1 'polypeptide(L)'
;MKQRRSGIRTLLASLLAAAMLVSLVPAALAAGTGETHITIIGTSDTHGNIWGYSYEDMKESTGDGLARVSTYVNQVRAENPNTILVDAGDTIQGTIMTDDLYSKDTANHPVPAALNYMKYDAWTLGNHEFNFGVDKLQSIIDQADMPVLAANIKNADGSYFTGAGYTIVERGGVNVAIIGVDTPNIPRWDGTKQGVDKLTFEPMADAVAECIKEIGDKADVIMVSAHAGLEAEYST
;
A
#
# COMPACT_ATOMS: atom_id res chain seq x y z
N MET A 1 10.59 33.49 60.45
CA MET A 1 10.67 33.32 58.98
C MET A 1 10.71 31.87 58.47
N LYS A 2 10.81 30.83 59.29
CA LYS A 2 10.87 29.41 58.80
C LYS A 2 9.50 28.77 58.50
N GLN A 3 8.40 29.19 59.12
CA GLN A 3 7.07 28.57 58.92
C GLN A 3 6.37 28.91 57.59
N ARG A 4 6.64 30.08 56.98
CA ARG A 4 6.04 30.44 55.68
C ARG A 4 6.56 29.65 54.48
N ARG A 5 7.81 29.13 54.57
CA ARG A 5 8.42 28.33 53.48
C ARG A 5 7.90 26.90 53.38
N SER A 6 7.36 26.34 54.48
CA SER A 6 6.79 24.99 54.50
C SER A 6 5.44 24.93 53.78
N GLY A 7 4.54 25.92 54.01
CA GLY A 7 3.22 25.93 53.38
C GLY A 7 3.25 26.09 51.84
N ILE A 8 4.19 26.89 51.32
CA ILE A 8 4.34 27.08 49.87
C ILE A 8 4.88 25.82 49.17
N ARG A 9 5.79 25.11 49.82
CA ARG A 9 6.32 23.82 49.29
C ARG A 9 5.23 22.74 49.26
N THR A 10 4.37 22.68 50.30
CA THR A 10 3.24 21.72 50.32
C THR A 10 2.18 22.11 49.29
N LEU A 11 1.88 23.36 49.10
CA LEU A 11 0.93 23.81 48.09
C LEU A 11 1.42 23.54 46.65
N LEU A 12 2.71 23.76 46.37
CA LEU A 12 3.33 23.43 45.07
C LEU A 12 3.38 21.95 44.82
N ALA A 13 3.67 21.12 45.84
CA ALA A 13 3.66 19.66 45.73
C ALA A 13 2.24 19.13 45.46
N SER A 14 1.21 19.71 46.09
CA SER A 14 -0.19 19.35 45.88
C SER A 14 -0.70 19.76 44.48
N LEU A 15 -0.27 20.92 43.97
CA LEU A 15 -0.58 21.38 42.59
C LEU A 15 0.11 20.52 41.53
N LEU A 16 1.37 20.07 41.74
CA LEU A 16 2.05 19.14 40.85
C LEU A 16 1.41 17.77 40.85
N ALA A 17 1.01 17.25 42.03
CA ALA A 17 0.31 15.96 42.12
C ALA A 17 -1.07 16.00 41.46
N ALA A 18 -1.81 17.12 41.59
CA ALA A 18 -3.08 17.31 40.89
C ALA A 18 -2.89 17.44 39.35
N ALA A 19 -1.83 18.09 38.89
CA ALA A 19 -1.50 18.19 37.46
C ALA A 19 -1.10 16.84 36.87
N MET A 20 -0.39 15.98 37.62
CA MET A 20 -0.06 14.61 37.18
C MET A 20 -1.28 13.69 37.19
N LEU A 21 -2.26 13.89 38.05
CA LEU A 21 -3.52 13.11 38.04
C LEU A 21 -4.44 13.49 36.88
N VAL A 22 -4.38 14.72 36.38
CA VAL A 22 -5.13 15.16 35.18
C VAL A 22 -4.50 14.63 33.91
N SER A 23 -3.18 14.35 33.89
CA SER A 23 -2.48 13.74 32.73
C SER A 23 -2.64 12.22 32.67
N LEU A 24 -3.24 11.59 33.68
CA LEU A 24 -3.60 10.16 33.75
C LEU A 24 -5.09 9.94 33.50
N VAL A 25 -5.79 10.85 32.84
CA VAL A 25 -7.07 10.51 32.22
C VAL A 25 -6.72 9.53 31.11
N PRO A 26 -7.00 8.23 31.28
CA PRO A 26 -6.74 7.29 30.20
C PRO A 26 -7.57 7.75 29.02
N ALA A 27 -7.00 7.69 27.82
CA ALA A 27 -7.70 7.80 26.54
C ALA A 27 -8.84 6.76 26.37
N ALA A 28 -9.18 6.05 27.44
CA ALA A 28 -10.22 5.02 27.57
C ALA A 28 -11.64 5.57 27.77
N LEU A 29 -11.87 6.90 27.71
CA LEU A 29 -13.24 7.46 27.79
C LEU A 29 -13.81 7.87 26.45
N ALA A 30 -13.17 7.51 25.36
CA ALA A 30 -13.82 7.40 24.06
C ALA A 30 -14.21 5.92 23.81
N ALA A 31 -14.94 5.31 24.73
CA ALA A 31 -15.82 4.20 24.40
C ALA A 31 -16.97 4.82 23.59
N GLY A 32 -16.63 5.25 22.38
CA GLY A 32 -17.58 5.57 21.34
C GLY A 32 -18.40 4.32 21.03
N THR A 33 -19.47 4.49 20.36
CA THR A 33 -20.55 3.61 19.90
C THR A 33 -20.17 2.21 19.38
N GLY A 34 -18.95 1.73 19.58
CA GLY A 34 -18.47 0.42 19.10
C GLY A 34 -18.16 0.39 17.58
N GLU A 35 -18.26 1.53 16.90
CA GLU A 35 -17.96 1.64 15.47
C GLU A 35 -16.57 2.19 15.25
N THR A 36 -15.79 1.50 14.41
CA THR A 36 -14.48 1.97 13.92
C THR A 36 -14.62 2.37 12.45
N HIS A 37 -14.29 3.62 12.13
CA HIS A 37 -14.26 4.10 10.76
C HIS A 37 -12.88 3.92 10.17
N ILE A 38 -12.78 3.11 9.12
CA ILE A 38 -11.56 2.91 8.33
C ILE A 38 -11.76 3.57 6.96
N THR A 39 -10.82 4.41 6.56
CA THR A 39 -10.80 4.98 5.22
C THR A 39 -9.83 4.19 4.35
N ILE A 40 -10.28 3.76 3.18
CA ILE A 40 -9.44 3.09 2.18
C ILE A 40 -9.23 4.04 1.02
N ILE A 41 -7.97 4.29 0.66
CA ILE A 41 -7.56 5.02 -0.53
C ILE A 41 -6.87 4.03 -1.45
N GLY A 42 -7.35 3.94 -2.69
CA GLY A 42 -6.73 3.17 -3.76
C GLY A 42 -6.16 4.08 -4.83
N THR A 43 -4.99 3.74 -5.35
CA THR A 43 -4.46 4.23 -6.63
C THR A 43 -4.35 3.08 -7.60
N SER A 44 -4.41 3.35 -8.90
CA SER A 44 -4.26 2.39 -9.98
C SER A 44 -3.78 3.13 -11.22
N ASP A 45 -3.09 2.42 -12.11
CA ASP A 45 -2.73 2.91 -13.45
C ASP A 45 -2.00 4.26 -13.42
N THR A 46 -1.09 4.43 -12.46
CA THR A 46 -0.31 5.67 -12.35
C THR A 46 0.76 5.79 -13.42
N HIS A 47 1.13 4.64 -14.03
CA HIS A 47 1.98 4.57 -15.22
C HIS A 47 3.23 5.45 -15.16
N GLY A 48 3.97 5.38 -14.03
CA GLY A 48 5.20 6.13 -13.83
C GLY A 48 5.03 7.64 -13.64
N ASN A 49 3.80 8.14 -13.55
CA ASN A 49 3.52 9.56 -13.33
C ASN A 49 3.72 9.94 -11.86
N ILE A 50 4.94 10.28 -11.49
CA ILE A 50 5.27 10.73 -10.13
C ILE A 50 5.03 12.23 -9.97
N TRP A 51 5.50 13.00 -10.94
CA TRP A 51 5.33 14.45 -10.97
C TRP A 51 4.19 14.83 -11.91
N GLY A 52 3.47 15.89 -11.60
CA GLY A 52 2.47 16.47 -12.49
C GLY A 52 3.11 17.21 -13.66
N TYR A 53 3.79 16.48 -14.54
CA TYR A 53 4.47 17.05 -15.72
C TYR A 53 4.30 16.13 -16.93
N SER A 54 3.76 16.66 -18.02
CA SER A 54 3.69 15.97 -19.29
C SER A 54 5.00 16.19 -20.06
N TYR A 55 5.77 15.12 -20.24
CA TYR A 55 7.00 15.16 -21.04
C TYR A 55 6.71 15.28 -22.53
N GLU A 56 5.56 14.81 -22.98
CA GLU A 56 5.13 14.94 -24.40
C GLU A 56 4.82 16.39 -24.75
N ASP A 57 4.06 17.06 -23.89
CA ASP A 57 3.66 18.45 -24.09
C ASP A 57 4.68 19.46 -23.55
N MET A 58 5.71 19.00 -22.85
CA MET A 58 6.74 19.81 -22.19
C MET A 58 6.14 20.89 -21.27
N LYS A 59 5.09 20.53 -20.51
CA LYS A 59 4.39 21.43 -19.59
C LYS A 59 3.91 20.75 -18.33
N GLU A 60 3.55 21.53 -17.33
CA GLU A 60 2.89 21.02 -16.14
C GLU A 60 1.53 20.39 -16.48
N SER A 61 1.27 19.19 -15.94
CA SER A 61 -0.03 18.54 -15.93
C SER A 61 -0.75 18.84 -14.62
N THR A 62 -2.02 19.21 -14.69
CA THR A 62 -2.84 19.48 -13.51
C THR A 62 -3.64 18.25 -13.07
N GLY A 63 -3.68 17.18 -13.86
CA GLY A 63 -4.46 15.96 -13.62
C GLY A 63 -3.66 14.81 -13.03
N ASP A 64 -2.34 14.77 -13.22
CA ASP A 64 -1.55 13.57 -12.99
C ASP A 64 -0.54 13.73 -11.85
N GLY A 65 0.02 12.61 -11.42
CA GLY A 65 1.21 12.51 -10.58
C GLY A 65 0.94 12.15 -9.12
N LEU A 66 1.71 11.16 -8.63
CA LEU A 66 1.67 10.70 -7.24
C LEU A 66 1.97 11.83 -6.23
N ALA A 67 2.73 12.85 -6.62
CA ALA A 67 2.97 14.02 -5.77
C ALA A 67 1.68 14.76 -5.38
N ARG A 68 0.68 14.81 -6.27
CA ARG A 68 -0.64 15.38 -5.97
C ARG A 68 -1.47 14.47 -5.09
N VAL A 69 -1.45 13.15 -5.40
CA VAL A 69 -2.08 12.12 -4.58
C VAL A 69 -1.53 12.18 -3.17
N SER A 70 -0.22 12.36 -2.98
CA SER A 70 0.42 12.49 -1.66
C SER A 70 -0.18 13.62 -0.83
N THR A 71 -0.47 14.77 -1.44
CA THR A 71 -1.11 15.90 -0.74
C THR A 71 -2.48 15.50 -0.22
N TYR A 72 -3.30 14.85 -1.05
CA TYR A 72 -4.63 14.37 -0.66
C TYR A 72 -4.57 13.30 0.43
N VAL A 73 -3.68 12.30 0.28
CA VAL A 73 -3.48 11.25 1.28
C VAL A 73 -3.12 11.81 2.64
N ASN A 74 -2.20 12.80 2.68
CA ASN A 74 -1.80 13.45 3.93
C ASN A 74 -2.98 14.19 4.58
N GLN A 75 -3.85 14.82 3.79
CA GLN A 75 -5.05 15.48 4.27
C GLN A 75 -6.04 14.48 4.89
N VAL A 76 -6.32 13.38 4.17
CA VAL A 76 -7.22 12.33 4.68
C VAL A 76 -6.66 11.67 5.94
N ARG A 77 -5.35 11.39 5.99
CA ARG A 77 -4.71 10.82 7.18
C ARG A 77 -4.74 11.76 8.39
N ALA A 78 -4.71 13.07 8.16
CA ALA A 78 -4.86 14.05 9.23
C ALA A 78 -6.29 14.07 9.80
N GLU A 79 -7.30 13.80 8.97
CA GLU A 79 -8.70 13.72 9.36
C GLU A 79 -9.04 12.36 9.99
N ASN A 80 -8.51 11.26 9.43
CA ASN A 80 -8.70 9.90 9.93
C ASN A 80 -7.38 9.13 9.92
N PRO A 81 -6.74 8.91 11.09
CA PRO A 81 -5.50 8.13 11.19
C PRO A 81 -5.70 6.65 10.82
N ASN A 82 -6.94 6.13 10.86
CA ASN A 82 -7.28 4.77 10.44
C ASN A 82 -7.42 4.68 8.91
N THR A 83 -6.48 5.28 8.17
CA THR A 83 -6.46 5.23 6.71
C THR A 83 -5.54 4.12 6.23
N ILE A 84 -6.01 3.33 5.27
CA ILE A 84 -5.27 2.32 4.51
C ILE A 84 -5.04 2.88 3.11
N LEU A 85 -3.80 2.81 2.62
CA LEU A 85 -3.42 3.26 1.28
C LEU A 85 -2.86 2.08 0.50
N VAL A 86 -3.49 1.75 -0.63
CA VAL A 86 -3.07 0.64 -1.50
C VAL A 86 -2.89 1.11 -2.93
N ASP A 87 -1.98 0.47 -3.64
CA ASP A 87 -1.84 0.59 -5.09
C ASP A 87 -2.32 -0.70 -5.76
N ALA A 88 -3.11 -0.58 -6.81
CA ALA A 88 -3.69 -1.70 -7.54
C ALA A 88 -2.97 -2.00 -8.86
N GLY A 89 -1.75 -1.52 -9.04
CA GLY A 89 -0.89 -1.90 -10.16
C GLY A 89 -0.88 -0.97 -11.36
N ASP A 90 -0.13 -1.37 -12.38
CA ASP A 90 0.22 -0.60 -13.56
C ASP A 90 0.92 0.71 -13.19
N THR A 91 1.98 0.59 -12.42
CA THR A 91 2.63 1.73 -11.77
C THR A 91 4.02 2.03 -12.34
N ILE A 92 4.78 0.99 -12.76
CA ILE A 92 6.21 1.17 -13.12
C ILE A 92 6.49 1.45 -14.60
N GLN A 93 5.49 1.43 -15.46
CA GLN A 93 5.62 1.60 -16.90
C GLN A 93 4.71 2.74 -17.40
N GLY A 94 5.14 3.54 -18.39
CA GLY A 94 4.28 4.47 -19.12
C GLY A 94 4.83 5.89 -19.30
N THR A 95 5.95 6.24 -18.68
CA THR A 95 6.62 7.52 -18.91
C THR A 95 8.00 7.36 -19.51
N ILE A 96 8.53 8.39 -20.17
CA ILE A 96 9.92 8.38 -20.65
C ILE A 96 10.90 8.06 -19.52
N MET A 97 10.61 8.51 -18.31
CA MET A 97 11.44 8.23 -17.13
C MET A 97 11.48 6.73 -16.82
N THR A 98 10.34 6.08 -16.74
CA THR A 98 10.25 4.65 -16.42
C THR A 98 10.67 3.77 -17.59
N ASP A 99 10.24 4.12 -18.81
CA ASP A 99 10.39 3.27 -19.99
C ASP A 99 11.76 3.37 -20.66
N ASP A 100 12.43 4.51 -20.58
CA ASP A 100 13.75 4.70 -21.18
C ASP A 100 14.88 4.68 -20.15
N LEU A 101 14.79 5.40 -19.05
CA LEU A 101 15.88 5.49 -18.06
C LEU A 101 15.89 4.26 -17.14
N TYR A 102 14.80 4.04 -16.39
CA TYR A 102 14.75 3.02 -15.35
C TYR A 102 14.43 1.61 -15.85
N SER A 103 14.00 1.45 -17.10
CA SER A 103 13.96 0.14 -17.73
C SER A 103 15.34 -0.41 -18.09
N LYS A 104 16.35 0.46 -18.22
CA LYS A 104 17.76 0.08 -18.49
C LYS A 104 18.54 -0.17 -17.21
N ASP A 105 18.32 0.66 -16.19
CA ASP A 105 18.93 0.52 -14.86
C ASP A 105 17.83 0.71 -13.81
N THR A 106 17.46 -0.38 -13.13
CA THR A 106 16.40 -0.40 -12.13
C THR A 106 16.85 0.08 -10.74
N ALA A 107 18.14 0.40 -10.56
CA ALA A 107 18.65 0.88 -9.28
C ALA A 107 18.01 2.23 -8.90
N ASN A 108 17.59 2.36 -7.64
CA ASN A 108 16.92 3.56 -7.13
C ASN A 108 15.67 3.94 -7.97
N HIS A 109 14.86 2.96 -8.30
CA HIS A 109 13.67 3.18 -9.14
C HIS A 109 12.70 4.16 -8.47
N PRO A 110 12.25 5.22 -9.20
CA PRO A 110 11.50 6.32 -8.60
C PRO A 110 10.11 5.93 -8.11
N VAL A 111 9.50 4.90 -8.69
CA VAL A 111 8.15 4.44 -8.29
C VAL A 111 8.16 3.84 -6.87
N PRO A 112 8.91 2.75 -6.56
CA PRO A 112 8.94 2.27 -5.18
C PRO A 112 9.44 3.36 -4.20
N ALA A 113 10.35 4.24 -4.60
CA ALA A 113 10.77 5.35 -3.75
C ALA A 113 9.60 6.31 -3.41
N ALA A 114 8.71 6.59 -4.37
CA ALA A 114 7.52 7.40 -4.14
C ALA A 114 6.49 6.68 -3.26
N LEU A 115 6.23 5.39 -3.53
CA LEU A 115 5.31 4.57 -2.73
C LEU A 115 5.80 4.45 -1.28
N ASN A 116 7.10 4.20 -1.07
CA ASN A 116 7.74 4.15 0.26
C ASN A 116 7.59 5.49 1.00
N TYR A 117 7.87 6.60 0.33
CA TYR A 117 7.69 7.95 0.90
C TYR A 117 6.26 8.21 1.33
N MET A 118 5.28 7.80 0.51
CA MET A 118 3.86 7.95 0.78
C MET A 118 3.34 6.94 1.81
N LYS A 119 4.15 5.93 2.20
CA LYS A 119 3.81 4.87 3.14
C LYS A 119 2.56 4.09 2.69
N TYR A 120 2.63 3.51 1.51
CA TYR A 120 1.62 2.57 1.07
C TYR A 120 1.59 1.35 2.00
N ASP A 121 0.41 0.82 2.26
CA ASP A 121 0.21 -0.38 3.08
C ASP A 121 0.36 -1.68 2.28
N ALA A 122 0.08 -1.61 0.98
CA ALA A 122 0.32 -2.68 0.02
C ALA A 122 0.42 -2.14 -1.40
N TRP A 123 1.14 -2.87 -2.25
CA TRP A 123 1.20 -2.66 -3.69
C TRP A 123 0.83 -3.97 -4.38
N THR A 124 -0.28 -3.98 -5.13
CA THR A 124 -0.69 -5.10 -5.98
C THR A 124 -0.07 -4.93 -7.36
N LEU A 125 0.46 -5.99 -7.96
CA LEU A 125 0.98 -5.94 -9.31
C LEU A 125 -0.17 -5.78 -10.32
N GLY A 126 0.10 -5.08 -11.43
CA GLY A 126 -0.71 -5.05 -12.63
C GLY A 126 0.02 -5.68 -13.82
N ASN A 127 -0.64 -5.72 -14.98
CA ASN A 127 -0.07 -6.39 -16.14
C ASN A 127 1.13 -5.63 -16.74
N HIS A 128 1.16 -4.31 -16.67
CA HIS A 128 2.28 -3.52 -17.18
C HIS A 128 3.56 -3.65 -16.33
N GLU A 129 3.50 -4.16 -15.12
CA GLU A 129 4.67 -4.51 -14.33
C GLU A 129 5.56 -5.54 -15.04
N PHE A 130 5.00 -6.41 -15.88
CA PHE A 130 5.73 -7.47 -16.59
C PHE A 130 6.40 -7.00 -17.89
N ASN A 131 6.14 -5.78 -18.36
CA ASN A 131 6.60 -5.31 -19.68
C ASN A 131 8.13 -5.30 -19.83
N PHE A 132 8.88 -5.19 -18.75
CA PHE A 132 10.34 -5.18 -18.77
C PHE A 132 10.98 -6.54 -18.45
N GLY A 133 10.16 -7.58 -18.22
CA GLY A 133 10.58 -8.92 -17.83
C GLY A 133 10.73 -9.10 -16.31
N VAL A 134 10.71 -10.36 -15.89
CA VAL A 134 10.62 -10.77 -14.49
C VAL A 134 11.84 -10.37 -13.66
N ASP A 135 13.05 -10.47 -14.20
CA ASP A 135 14.27 -10.13 -13.45
C ASP A 135 14.29 -8.64 -13.07
N LYS A 136 13.86 -7.75 -13.99
CA LYS A 136 13.76 -6.32 -13.71
C LYS A 136 12.64 -6.01 -12.74
N LEU A 137 11.49 -6.63 -12.93
CA LEU A 137 10.36 -6.50 -12.02
C LEU A 137 10.78 -6.90 -10.59
N GLN A 138 11.47 -8.05 -10.43
CA GLN A 138 11.95 -8.46 -9.12
C GLN A 138 12.91 -7.43 -8.50
N SER A 139 13.84 -6.90 -9.28
CA SER A 139 14.77 -5.85 -8.82
C SER A 139 14.05 -4.56 -8.38
N ILE A 140 12.88 -4.26 -8.94
CA ILE A 140 12.05 -3.12 -8.55
C ILE A 140 11.25 -3.45 -7.29
N ILE A 141 10.66 -4.64 -7.21
CA ILE A 141 9.93 -5.15 -6.04
C ILE A 141 10.83 -5.14 -4.79
N ASP A 142 12.09 -5.55 -4.93
CA ASP A 142 13.06 -5.61 -3.83
C ASP A 142 13.37 -4.23 -3.20
N GLN A 143 12.94 -3.13 -3.84
CA GLN A 143 13.08 -1.76 -3.33
C GLN A 143 11.83 -1.26 -2.59
N ALA A 144 10.76 -2.05 -2.55
CA ALA A 144 9.53 -1.68 -1.86
C ALA A 144 9.63 -1.98 -0.36
N ASP A 145 9.27 -0.99 0.47
CA ASP A 145 9.18 -1.16 1.93
C ASP A 145 7.86 -1.83 2.36
N MET A 146 6.82 -1.71 1.50
CA MET A 146 5.53 -2.32 1.73
C MET A 146 5.46 -3.72 1.10
N PRO A 147 4.56 -4.60 1.57
CA PRO A 147 4.27 -5.86 0.88
C PRO A 147 3.80 -5.63 -0.56
N VAL A 148 4.43 -6.34 -1.51
CA VAL A 148 3.98 -6.43 -2.90
C VAL A 148 3.18 -7.72 -3.04
N LEU A 149 1.99 -7.64 -3.62
CA LEU A 149 0.99 -8.70 -3.58
C LEU A 149 0.60 -9.15 -4.99
N ALA A 150 0.59 -10.47 -5.21
CA ALA A 150 0.06 -11.11 -6.41
C ALA A 150 -0.30 -12.56 -6.10
N ALA A 151 -1.45 -12.79 -5.44
CA ALA A 151 -1.83 -14.09 -4.90
C ALA A 151 -1.98 -15.19 -5.98
N ASN A 152 -2.38 -14.79 -7.16
CA ASN A 152 -2.60 -15.71 -8.28
C ASN A 152 -1.38 -15.89 -9.19
N ILE A 153 -0.21 -15.31 -8.82
CA ILE A 153 1.03 -15.46 -9.59
C ILE A 153 2.03 -16.27 -8.77
N LYS A 154 2.39 -17.44 -9.30
CA LYS A 154 3.22 -18.43 -8.59
C LYS A 154 4.52 -18.72 -9.35
N ASN A 155 5.56 -18.96 -8.56
CA ASN A 155 6.80 -19.58 -9.04
C ASN A 155 6.58 -21.06 -9.40
N ALA A 156 7.55 -21.66 -10.09
CA ALA A 156 7.51 -23.07 -10.48
C ALA A 156 7.41 -24.04 -9.29
N ASP A 157 7.82 -23.64 -8.10
CA ASP A 157 7.72 -24.42 -6.87
C ASP A 157 6.39 -24.23 -6.12
N GLY A 158 5.47 -23.42 -6.67
CA GLY A 158 4.18 -23.09 -6.09
C GLY A 158 4.19 -21.95 -5.06
N SER A 159 5.34 -21.38 -4.75
CA SER A 159 5.42 -20.20 -3.88
C SER A 159 4.88 -18.95 -4.58
N TYR A 160 4.40 -17.97 -3.82
CA TYR A 160 4.00 -16.66 -4.37
C TYR A 160 5.18 -15.96 -5.03
N PHE A 161 5.02 -15.48 -6.26
CA PHE A 161 6.05 -14.76 -7.00
C PHE A 161 6.58 -13.55 -6.23
N THR A 162 5.70 -12.78 -5.64
CA THR A 162 6.05 -11.59 -4.83
C THR A 162 6.42 -11.91 -3.38
N GLY A 163 6.45 -13.20 -3.00
CA GLY A 163 6.67 -13.65 -1.62
C GLY A 163 5.41 -13.66 -0.76
N ALA A 164 4.34 -12.95 -1.15
CA ALA A 164 3.08 -12.90 -0.41
C ALA A 164 1.87 -12.76 -1.34
N GLY A 165 0.78 -13.45 -1.01
CA GLY A 165 -0.52 -13.26 -1.69
C GLY A 165 -1.39 -12.22 -0.98
N TYR A 166 -1.16 -12.02 0.31
CA TYR A 166 -1.89 -11.07 1.14
C TYR A 166 -1.02 -10.48 2.26
N THR A 167 -1.49 -9.40 2.86
CA THR A 167 -0.96 -8.84 4.09
C THR A 167 -2.10 -8.50 5.04
N ILE A 168 -1.80 -8.34 6.35
CA ILE A 168 -2.78 -7.90 7.35
C ILE A 168 -2.27 -6.62 7.99
N VAL A 169 -3.09 -5.58 7.97
CA VAL A 169 -2.82 -4.29 8.59
C VAL A 169 -3.85 -4.03 9.70
N GLU A 170 -3.40 -3.51 10.82
CA GLU A 170 -4.28 -3.13 11.92
C GLU A 170 -4.57 -1.62 11.82
N ARG A 171 -5.86 -1.24 11.92
CA ARG A 171 -6.31 0.16 11.97
C ARG A 171 -7.43 0.29 13.00
N GLY A 172 -7.19 1.08 14.03
CA GLY A 172 -8.18 1.35 15.08
C GLY A 172 -8.69 0.11 15.82
N GLY A 173 -7.84 -0.90 16.00
CA GLY A 173 -8.17 -2.16 16.63
C GLY A 173 -8.85 -3.18 15.69
N VAL A 174 -8.93 -2.90 14.39
CA VAL A 174 -9.49 -3.80 13.37
C VAL A 174 -8.37 -4.33 12.49
N ASN A 175 -8.28 -5.63 12.35
CA ASN A 175 -7.37 -6.31 11.45
C ASN A 175 -7.98 -6.41 10.04
N VAL A 176 -7.38 -5.74 9.07
CA VAL A 176 -7.82 -5.75 7.68
C VAL A 176 -6.82 -6.56 6.86
N ALA A 177 -7.25 -7.68 6.31
CA ALA A 177 -6.47 -8.43 5.34
C ALA A 177 -6.64 -7.82 3.94
N ILE A 178 -5.52 -7.61 3.25
CA ILE A 178 -5.46 -7.10 1.90
C ILE A 178 -4.91 -8.23 1.03
N ILE A 179 -5.71 -8.76 0.11
CA ILE A 179 -5.32 -9.76 -0.87
C ILE A 179 -5.08 -9.04 -2.19
N GLY A 180 -3.92 -9.24 -2.83
CA GLY A 180 -3.62 -8.69 -4.15
C GLY A 180 -3.79 -9.75 -5.23
N VAL A 181 -4.47 -9.42 -6.33
CA VAL A 181 -4.58 -10.29 -7.51
C VAL A 181 -4.46 -9.48 -8.78
N ASP A 182 -3.94 -10.12 -9.82
CA ASP A 182 -3.75 -9.53 -11.15
C ASP A 182 -4.43 -10.39 -12.23
N THR A 183 -4.71 -9.78 -13.38
CA THR A 183 -5.32 -10.51 -14.50
C THR A 183 -4.49 -11.74 -14.90
N PRO A 184 -5.11 -12.90 -15.08
CA PRO A 184 -4.40 -14.08 -15.57
C PRO A 184 -4.03 -14.02 -17.06
N ASN A 185 -4.39 -12.94 -17.78
CA ASN A 185 -4.12 -12.77 -19.21
C ASN A 185 -2.68 -12.29 -19.53
N ILE A 186 -1.85 -12.01 -18.53
CA ILE A 186 -0.46 -11.56 -18.71
C ILE A 186 0.33 -12.43 -19.69
N PRO A 187 0.28 -13.78 -19.65
CA PRO A 187 0.98 -14.62 -20.62
C PRO A 187 0.54 -14.41 -22.08
N ARG A 188 -0.69 -13.97 -22.30
CA ARG A 188 -1.21 -13.66 -23.64
C ARG A 188 -0.57 -12.38 -24.21
N TRP A 189 -0.30 -11.40 -23.35
CA TRP A 189 0.24 -10.10 -23.76
C TRP A 189 1.76 -10.05 -23.68
N ASP A 190 2.33 -10.56 -22.61
CA ASP A 190 3.75 -10.46 -22.26
C ASP A 190 4.47 -11.83 -22.15
N GLY A 191 3.87 -12.91 -22.63
CA GLY A 191 4.46 -14.27 -22.57
C GLY A 191 5.82 -14.40 -23.25
N THR A 192 6.20 -13.46 -24.11
CA THR A 192 7.54 -13.41 -24.74
C THR A 192 8.57 -12.63 -23.92
N LYS A 193 8.16 -11.97 -22.85
CA LYS A 193 9.07 -11.23 -21.97
C LYS A 193 9.85 -12.20 -21.08
N GLN A 194 11.07 -11.83 -20.76
CA GLN A 194 11.99 -12.67 -20.02
C GLN A 194 11.39 -13.15 -18.70
N GLY A 195 11.29 -14.45 -18.54
CA GLY A 195 10.88 -15.11 -17.29
C GLY A 195 9.38 -15.24 -17.06
N VAL A 196 8.53 -14.58 -17.86
CA VAL A 196 7.05 -14.69 -17.73
C VAL A 196 6.59 -16.14 -17.98
N ASP A 197 7.24 -16.85 -18.91
CA ASP A 197 7.01 -18.25 -19.24
C ASP A 197 7.34 -19.23 -18.10
N LYS A 198 8.02 -18.77 -17.05
CA LYS A 198 8.36 -19.57 -15.86
C LYS A 198 7.36 -19.41 -14.72
N LEU A 199 6.44 -18.48 -14.84
CA LEU A 199 5.42 -18.22 -13.83
C LEU A 199 4.12 -18.92 -14.19
N THR A 200 3.33 -19.23 -13.17
CA THR A 200 1.96 -19.72 -13.31
C THR A 200 1.01 -18.60 -12.93
N PHE A 201 0.00 -18.38 -13.76
CA PHE A 201 -1.05 -17.40 -13.57
C PHE A 201 -2.36 -18.13 -13.33
N GLU A 202 -2.82 -18.15 -12.09
CA GLU A 202 -4.02 -18.86 -11.66
C GLU A 202 -5.27 -17.98 -11.84
N PRO A 203 -6.48 -18.57 -11.90
CA PRO A 203 -7.71 -17.80 -11.82
C PRO A 203 -7.76 -17.00 -10.51
N MET A 204 -8.05 -15.70 -10.60
CA MET A 204 -8.07 -14.79 -9.46
C MET A 204 -9.00 -15.27 -8.33
N ALA A 205 -10.18 -15.78 -8.68
CA ALA A 205 -11.17 -16.23 -7.70
C ALA A 205 -10.65 -17.43 -6.87
N ASP A 206 -9.91 -18.34 -7.49
CA ASP A 206 -9.33 -19.50 -6.81
C ASP A 206 -8.23 -19.07 -5.84
N ALA A 207 -7.34 -18.19 -6.28
CA ALA A 207 -6.28 -17.64 -5.43
C ALA A 207 -6.84 -16.82 -4.25
N VAL A 208 -7.88 -16.02 -4.46
CA VAL A 208 -8.58 -15.32 -3.38
C VAL A 208 -9.17 -16.32 -2.38
N ALA A 209 -9.82 -17.39 -2.86
CA ALA A 209 -10.38 -18.41 -1.99
C ALA A 209 -9.31 -19.14 -1.16
N GLU A 210 -8.12 -19.36 -1.71
CA GLU A 210 -6.98 -19.92 -0.97
C GLU A 210 -6.50 -18.94 0.11
N CYS A 211 -6.28 -17.69 -0.23
CA CYS A 211 -5.88 -16.66 0.74
C CYS A 211 -6.89 -16.53 1.88
N ILE A 212 -8.21 -16.56 1.59
CA ILE A 212 -9.24 -16.52 2.62
C ILE A 212 -9.11 -17.68 3.60
N LYS A 213 -8.79 -18.90 3.12
CA LYS A 213 -8.55 -20.07 4.00
C LYS A 213 -7.31 -19.90 4.85
N GLU A 214 -6.22 -19.33 4.30
CA GLU A 214 -4.98 -19.05 5.02
C GLU A 214 -5.15 -17.95 6.08
N ILE A 215 -5.92 -16.91 5.76
CA ILE A 215 -6.24 -15.82 6.68
C ILE A 215 -7.04 -16.36 7.86
N GLY A 216 -8.07 -17.19 7.61
CA GLY A 216 -8.92 -17.73 8.69
C GLY A 216 -9.44 -16.63 9.61
N ASP A 217 -9.26 -16.80 10.91
CA ASP A 217 -9.72 -15.86 11.95
C ASP A 217 -8.70 -14.75 12.28
N LYS A 218 -7.67 -14.54 11.45
CA LYS A 218 -6.63 -13.55 11.72
C LYS A 218 -7.03 -12.11 11.35
N ALA A 219 -8.10 -11.94 10.58
CA ALA A 219 -8.59 -10.64 10.14
C ALA A 219 -10.09 -10.51 10.39
N ASP A 220 -10.49 -9.29 10.76
CA ASP A 220 -11.89 -8.92 10.97
C ASP A 220 -12.57 -8.54 9.64
N VAL A 221 -11.79 -8.01 8.70
CA VAL A 221 -12.23 -7.58 7.37
C VAL A 221 -11.26 -8.11 6.31
N ILE A 222 -11.79 -8.55 5.18
CA ILE A 222 -11.02 -8.96 4.00
C ILE A 222 -11.30 -7.97 2.87
N MET A 223 -10.25 -7.41 2.31
CA MET A 223 -10.27 -6.55 1.14
C MET A 223 -9.49 -7.23 0.01
N VAL A 224 -10.02 -7.16 -1.20
CA VAL A 224 -9.32 -7.60 -2.40
C VAL A 224 -8.92 -6.37 -3.21
N SER A 225 -7.62 -6.25 -3.49
CA SER A 225 -7.06 -5.29 -4.44
C SER A 225 -6.82 -6.05 -5.74
N ALA A 226 -7.58 -5.74 -6.78
CA ALA A 226 -7.54 -6.49 -8.03
C ALA A 226 -7.17 -5.56 -9.20
N HIS A 227 -6.13 -5.95 -9.93
CA HIS A 227 -5.81 -5.35 -11.21
C HIS A 227 -6.41 -6.18 -12.34
N ALA A 228 -7.62 -5.82 -12.77
CA ALA A 228 -8.36 -6.54 -13.79
C ALA A 228 -9.46 -5.68 -14.40
N GLY A 229 -9.89 -6.03 -15.61
CA GLY A 229 -11.07 -5.43 -16.22
C GLY A 229 -12.37 -5.97 -15.60
N LEU A 230 -13.47 -5.28 -15.84
CA LEU A 230 -14.82 -5.74 -15.46
C LEU A 230 -15.36 -6.78 -16.45
N GLU A 231 -14.85 -6.79 -17.66
CA GLU A 231 -15.25 -7.73 -18.71
C GLU A 231 -14.51 -9.06 -18.56
N ALA A 232 -15.18 -10.18 -18.86
CA ALA A 232 -14.61 -11.52 -18.73
C ALA A 232 -13.31 -11.70 -19.52
N GLU A 233 -13.17 -11.05 -20.67
CA GLU A 233 -11.97 -11.12 -21.49
C GLU A 233 -10.70 -10.56 -20.81
N TYR A 234 -10.86 -9.74 -19.76
CA TYR A 234 -9.75 -9.15 -18.99
C TYR A 234 -9.67 -9.64 -17.55
N SER A 235 -10.63 -10.43 -17.11
CA SER A 235 -10.76 -10.84 -15.70
C SER A 235 -10.63 -12.34 -15.47
N THR A 236 -10.68 -13.15 -16.55
CA THR A 236 -10.70 -14.62 -16.45
C THR A 236 -9.72 -15.29 -17.40
#